data_894a220952d8f6e71889f9e171970e42
#
_entry.id   894a220952d8f6e71889f9e171970e42
#
_cell.length_a   1.000
_cell.length_b   1.000
_cell.length_c   1.000
_cell.angle_alpha   90.00
_cell.angle_beta   90.00
_cell.angle_gamma   90.00
#
_symmetry.space_group_name_H-M   'P 1'
#
loop_
_entity.id
_entity.type
_entity.pdbx_description
1 polymer ?
#
loop_
_entity_poly.entity_id
_entity_poly.type
_entity_poly.pdbx_seq_one_letter_code
_entity_poly.pdbx_strand_id
1 'polypeptide(L)'
;MNLNSVPTNEGYVWVRQGVWLFKQNPLGFLMLVFMYVFVAQLAVIVPVIGVFAVLLLTPTLSVGFMTACRQAIQKERIRPSVYLIALQSGQIVRNRILQLGLIYAALILLMSFVLSLLVDFETLLPLLTSDKPITPEALRQIYLLLVFGA
;
A
#
# COMPACT_ATOMS: atom_id res chain seq x y z
N MET A 1 -14.96 -26.36 -1.45
CA MET A 1 -14.68 -25.00 -1.90
C MET A 1 -14.93 -24.99 -3.40
N ASN A 2 -16.02 -24.38 -3.89
CA ASN A 2 -16.27 -24.29 -5.32
C ASN A 2 -15.52 -23.07 -5.85
N LEU A 3 -14.47 -23.34 -6.63
CA LEU A 3 -13.75 -22.30 -7.37
C LEU A 3 -14.63 -21.90 -8.56
N ASN A 4 -15.26 -20.73 -8.49
CA ASN A 4 -15.90 -20.14 -9.66
C ASN A 4 -14.80 -19.64 -10.61
N SER A 5 -14.76 -20.19 -11.83
CA SER A 5 -13.92 -19.64 -12.88
C SER A 5 -14.49 -18.28 -13.30
N VAL A 6 -13.72 -17.22 -13.05
CA VAL A 6 -14.09 -15.86 -13.40
C VAL A 6 -13.56 -15.58 -14.82
N PRO A 7 -14.42 -15.17 -15.79
CA PRO A 7 -13.96 -14.84 -17.12
C PRO A 7 -13.03 -13.61 -17.12
N THR A 8 -12.09 -13.55 -18.06
CA THR A 8 -11.04 -12.52 -18.14
C THR A 8 -11.56 -11.08 -18.27
N ASN A 9 -12.76 -10.88 -18.79
CA ASN A 9 -13.38 -9.56 -18.89
C ASN A 9 -13.94 -9.02 -17.57
N GLU A 10 -14.01 -9.82 -16.51
CA GLU A 10 -14.40 -9.34 -15.18
C GLU A 10 -13.43 -8.29 -14.63
N GLY A 11 -12.14 -8.38 -14.97
CA GLY A 11 -11.17 -7.34 -14.61
C GLY A 11 -11.57 -5.94 -15.12
N TYR A 12 -12.08 -5.86 -16.34
CA TYR A 12 -12.61 -4.60 -16.88
C TYR A 12 -13.85 -4.11 -16.10
N VAL A 13 -14.72 -5.02 -15.71
CA VAL A 13 -15.90 -4.70 -14.90
C VAL A 13 -15.49 -4.11 -13.55
N TRP A 14 -14.48 -4.67 -12.89
CA TRP A 14 -13.97 -4.14 -11.61
C TRP A 14 -13.38 -2.75 -11.73
N VAL A 15 -12.60 -2.49 -12.77
CA VAL A 15 -12.06 -1.14 -13.05
C VAL A 15 -13.20 -0.15 -13.28
N ARG A 16 -14.19 -0.52 -14.09
CA ARG A 16 -15.36 0.32 -14.37
C ARG A 16 -16.17 0.61 -13.10
N GLN A 17 -16.34 -0.39 -12.24
CA GLN A 17 -17.00 -0.22 -10.94
C GLN A 17 -16.21 0.72 -10.03
N GLY A 18 -14.88 0.61 -9.99
CA GLY A 18 -14.01 1.51 -9.23
C GLY A 18 -14.14 2.97 -9.69
N VAL A 19 -14.10 3.20 -11.01
CA VAL A 19 -14.32 4.53 -11.60
C VAL A 19 -15.72 5.07 -11.31
N TRP A 20 -16.73 4.22 -11.40
CA TRP A 20 -18.10 4.61 -11.06
C TRP A 20 -18.22 5.01 -9.59
N LEU A 21 -17.61 4.24 -8.68
CA LEU A 21 -17.59 4.52 -7.25
C LEU A 21 -16.89 5.85 -6.94
N PHE A 22 -15.75 6.11 -7.58
CA PHE A 22 -15.04 7.38 -7.45
C PHE A 22 -15.93 8.57 -7.88
N LYS A 23 -16.67 8.42 -8.99
CA LYS A 23 -17.58 9.48 -9.50
C LYS A 23 -18.75 9.79 -8.55
N GLN A 24 -19.12 8.89 -7.65
CA GLN A 24 -20.18 9.13 -6.66
C GLN A 24 -19.78 10.21 -5.64
N ASN A 25 -18.53 10.25 -5.23
CA ASN A 25 -18.04 11.25 -4.27
C ASN A 25 -16.54 11.54 -4.47
N PRO A 26 -16.16 12.22 -5.58
CA PRO A 26 -14.78 12.42 -5.95
C PRO A 26 -14.02 13.26 -4.91
N LEU A 27 -14.65 14.28 -4.34
CA LEU A 27 -14.04 15.11 -3.29
C LEU A 27 -13.75 14.31 -2.02
N GLY A 28 -14.66 13.43 -1.60
CA GLY A 28 -14.44 12.57 -0.43
C GLY A 28 -13.25 11.63 -0.63
N PHE A 29 -13.13 10.99 -1.80
CA PHE A 29 -12.00 10.11 -2.10
C PHE A 29 -10.69 10.88 -2.24
N LEU A 30 -10.68 12.03 -2.91
CA LEU A 30 -9.49 12.89 -2.99
C LEU A 30 -9.03 13.33 -1.60
N MET A 31 -9.95 13.75 -0.73
CA MET A 31 -9.61 14.14 0.65
C MET A 31 -8.96 12.98 1.42
N LEU A 32 -9.45 11.75 1.26
CA LEU A 32 -8.85 10.58 1.88
C LEU A 32 -7.44 10.32 1.35
N VAL A 33 -7.23 10.39 0.02
CA VAL A 33 -5.90 10.22 -0.59
C VAL A 33 -4.94 11.30 -0.11
N PHE A 34 -5.35 12.57 -0.10
CA PHE A 34 -4.51 13.65 0.40
C PHE A 34 -4.14 13.45 1.88
N MET A 35 -5.10 13.06 2.71
CA MET A 35 -4.83 12.77 4.12
C MET A 35 -3.85 11.61 4.29
N TYR A 36 -3.99 10.54 3.48
CA TYR A 36 -3.06 9.42 3.48
C TYR A 36 -1.63 9.88 3.12
N VAL A 37 -1.49 10.60 1.99
CA VAL A 37 -0.20 11.12 1.53
C VAL A 37 0.41 12.06 2.56
N PHE A 38 -0.39 12.94 3.16
CA PHE A 38 0.06 13.86 4.20
C PHE A 38 0.62 13.12 5.43
N VAL A 39 -0.09 12.12 5.92
CA VAL A 39 0.38 11.27 7.04
C VAL A 39 1.66 10.51 6.65
N ALA A 40 1.74 9.98 5.44
CA ALA A 40 2.94 9.30 4.95
C ALA A 40 4.14 10.26 4.86
N GLN A 41 3.95 11.49 4.38
CA GLN A 41 5.01 12.50 4.34
C GLN A 41 5.47 12.91 5.74
N LEU A 42 4.57 13.09 6.69
CA LEU A 42 4.95 13.36 8.08
C LEU A 42 5.77 12.22 8.69
N ALA A 43 5.46 10.98 8.32
CA ALA A 43 6.19 9.81 8.80
C ALA A 43 7.65 9.79 8.29
N VAL A 44 7.92 10.33 7.09
CA VAL A 44 9.29 10.43 6.54
C VAL A 44 10.18 11.36 7.39
N ILE A 45 9.60 12.35 8.07
CA ILE A 45 10.35 13.30 8.93
C ILE A 45 11.01 12.57 10.11
N VAL A 46 10.41 11.47 10.57
CA VAL A 46 10.96 10.66 11.67
C VAL A 46 11.44 9.33 11.09
N PRO A 47 12.70 9.27 10.61
CA PRO A 47 13.23 8.06 10.00
C PRO A 47 13.15 6.88 10.99
N VAL A 48 13.02 5.66 10.47
CA VAL A 48 12.84 4.41 11.23
C VAL A 48 11.47 4.33 11.90
N ILE A 49 11.16 5.17 12.89
CA ILE A 49 9.87 5.13 13.64
C ILE A 49 8.72 5.42 12.69
N GLY A 50 8.87 6.40 11.80
CA GLY A 50 7.84 6.76 10.82
C GLY A 50 7.54 5.63 9.83
N VAL A 51 8.58 4.95 9.34
CA VAL A 51 8.40 3.80 8.44
C VAL A 51 7.64 2.68 9.16
N PHE A 52 8.02 2.32 10.38
CA PHE A 52 7.31 1.34 11.19
C PHE A 52 5.85 1.74 11.43
N ALA A 53 5.60 3.01 11.75
CA ALA A 53 4.25 3.52 11.98
C ALA A 53 3.37 3.40 10.73
N VAL A 54 3.89 3.77 9.55
CA VAL A 54 3.15 3.64 8.28
C VAL A 54 2.86 2.18 7.96
N LEU A 55 3.85 1.29 8.08
CA LEU A 55 3.65 -0.14 7.82
C LEU A 55 2.59 -0.75 8.76
N LEU A 56 2.63 -0.38 10.05
CA LEU A 56 1.66 -0.86 11.04
C LEU A 56 0.26 -0.32 10.77
N LEU A 57 0.15 0.93 10.30
CA LEU A 57 -1.13 1.58 10.03
C LEU A 57 -1.73 1.21 8.67
N THR A 58 -0.95 0.66 7.74
CA THR A 58 -1.42 0.31 6.39
C THR A 58 -2.69 -0.56 6.40
N PRO A 59 -2.79 -1.67 7.17
CA PRO A 59 -4.04 -2.44 7.20
C PRO A 59 -5.20 -1.67 7.83
N THR A 60 -4.94 -0.80 8.80
CA THR A 60 -5.96 0.08 9.40
C THR A 60 -6.53 1.06 8.37
N LEU A 61 -5.64 1.67 7.58
CA LEU A 61 -6.02 2.60 6.51
C LEU A 61 -6.79 1.88 5.39
N SER A 62 -6.43 0.65 5.05
CA SER A 62 -7.14 -0.17 4.07
C SER A 62 -8.58 -0.45 4.51
N VAL A 63 -8.81 -0.78 5.78
CA VAL A 63 -10.16 -0.94 6.35
C VAL A 63 -10.95 0.36 6.28
N GLY A 64 -10.31 1.50 6.58
CA GLY A 64 -10.91 2.83 6.45
C GLY A 64 -11.35 3.11 5.01
N PHE A 65 -10.50 2.78 4.04
CA PHE A 65 -10.82 2.96 2.61
C PHE A 65 -11.98 2.06 2.16
N MET A 66 -12.04 0.80 2.60
CA MET A 66 -13.18 -0.09 2.35
C MET A 66 -14.48 0.47 2.95
N THR A 67 -14.42 1.05 4.14
CA THR A 67 -15.56 1.68 4.78
C THR A 67 -16.03 2.91 3.99
N ALA A 68 -15.11 3.73 3.48
CA ALA A 68 -15.42 4.87 2.61
C ALA A 68 -16.11 4.42 1.31
N CYS A 69 -15.64 3.33 0.70
CA CYS A 69 -16.30 2.73 -0.47
C CYS A 69 -17.74 2.32 -0.17
N ARG A 70 -17.97 1.70 0.99
CA ARG A 70 -19.31 1.33 1.45
C ARG A 70 -20.22 2.53 1.66
N GLN A 71 -19.71 3.59 2.30
CA GLN A 71 -20.44 4.86 2.49
C GLN A 71 -20.79 5.51 1.13
N ALA A 72 -19.85 5.48 0.16
CA ALA A 72 -20.12 6.00 -1.19
C ALA A 72 -21.26 5.25 -1.89
N ILE A 73 -21.34 3.91 -1.77
CA ILE A 73 -22.43 3.11 -2.31
C ILE A 73 -23.77 3.48 -1.66
N GLN A 74 -23.75 3.76 -0.34
CA GLN A 74 -24.95 4.16 0.42
C GLN A 74 -25.31 5.65 0.24
N LYS A 75 -24.57 6.38 -0.61
CA LYS A 75 -24.71 7.83 -0.85
C LYS A 75 -24.54 8.66 0.42
N GLU A 76 -23.81 8.15 1.38
CA GLU A 76 -23.45 8.85 2.62
C GLU A 76 -22.22 9.75 2.39
N ARG A 77 -22.06 10.76 3.25
CA ARG A 77 -20.89 11.64 3.20
C ARG A 77 -19.67 10.91 3.73
N ILE A 78 -18.64 10.78 2.89
CA ILE A 78 -17.33 10.27 3.30
C ILE A 78 -16.68 11.31 4.23
N ARG A 79 -16.29 10.87 5.43
CA ARG A 79 -15.58 11.70 6.42
C ARG A 79 -14.19 11.14 6.65
N PRO A 80 -13.17 11.98 6.90
CA PRO A 80 -11.80 11.51 7.22
C PRO A 80 -11.74 10.58 8.43
N SER A 81 -12.72 10.68 9.34
CA SER A 81 -12.84 9.80 10.50
C SER A 81 -12.99 8.32 10.16
N VAL A 82 -13.27 7.95 8.90
CA VAL A 82 -13.32 6.53 8.48
C VAL A 82 -12.00 5.80 8.74
N TYR A 83 -10.85 6.50 8.70
CA TYR A 83 -9.57 5.90 9.05
C TYR A 83 -9.45 5.51 10.53
N LEU A 84 -10.21 6.17 11.39
CA LEU A 84 -10.23 5.87 12.83
C LEU A 84 -11.23 4.77 13.19
N ILE A 85 -12.13 4.40 12.27
CA ILE A 85 -13.17 3.39 12.54
C ILE A 85 -12.55 2.06 12.97
N ALA A 86 -11.47 1.63 12.32
CA ALA A 86 -10.78 0.40 12.68
C ALA A 86 -10.18 0.46 14.10
N LEU A 87 -9.70 1.61 14.53
CA LEU A 87 -9.13 1.83 15.87
C LEU A 87 -10.21 2.03 16.93
N GLN A 88 -11.36 2.58 16.55
CA GLN A 88 -12.53 2.78 17.40
C GLN A 88 -13.40 1.51 17.53
N SER A 89 -13.16 0.51 16.69
CA SER A 89 -13.80 -0.81 16.79
C SER A 89 -13.45 -1.48 18.13
N GLY A 90 -14.30 -2.41 18.57
CA GLY A 90 -14.10 -3.13 19.83
C GLY A 90 -12.69 -3.70 19.98
N GLN A 91 -12.22 -3.85 21.21
CA GLN A 91 -10.84 -4.20 21.56
C GLN A 91 -10.32 -5.44 20.83
N ILE A 92 -11.18 -6.43 20.59
CA ILE A 92 -10.83 -7.67 19.87
C ILE A 92 -10.47 -7.37 18.42
N VAL A 93 -11.27 -6.56 17.72
CA VAL A 93 -11.05 -6.20 16.30
C VAL A 93 -9.78 -5.35 16.16
N ARG A 94 -9.62 -4.36 17.04
CA ARG A 94 -8.43 -3.51 17.08
C ARG A 94 -7.16 -4.32 17.25
N ASN A 95 -7.14 -5.25 18.21
CA ASN A 95 -5.96 -6.10 18.45
C ASN A 95 -5.63 -6.98 17.24
N ARG A 96 -6.63 -7.55 16.58
CA ARG A 96 -6.41 -8.36 15.37
C ARG A 96 -5.85 -7.53 14.20
N ILE A 97 -6.34 -6.30 14.01
CA ILE A 97 -5.84 -5.40 12.97
C ILE A 97 -4.39 -4.98 13.27
N LEU A 98 -4.08 -4.69 14.54
CA LEU A 98 -2.71 -4.37 14.94
C LEU A 98 -1.76 -5.56 14.80
N GLN A 99 -2.20 -6.79 15.13
CA GLN A 99 -1.43 -8.00 14.88
C GLN A 99 -1.16 -8.20 13.39
N LEU A 100 -2.17 -7.98 12.53
CA LEU A 100 -2.02 -8.05 11.09
C LEU A 100 -1.01 -7.01 10.59
N GLY A 101 -1.07 -5.78 11.12
CA GLY A 101 -0.11 -4.72 10.81
C GLY A 101 1.32 -5.07 11.22
N LEU A 102 1.48 -5.72 12.38
CA LEU A 102 2.79 -6.18 12.86
C LEU A 102 3.37 -7.27 11.95
N ILE A 103 2.54 -8.25 11.57
CA ILE A 103 2.95 -9.32 10.65
C ILE A 103 3.32 -8.72 9.29
N TYR A 104 2.52 -7.79 8.78
CA TYR A 104 2.79 -7.09 7.53
C TYR A 104 4.12 -6.33 7.58
N ALA A 105 4.36 -5.56 8.65
CA ALA A 105 5.62 -4.84 8.84
C ALA A 105 6.81 -5.80 8.92
N ALA A 106 6.69 -6.90 9.67
CA ALA A 106 7.73 -7.91 9.79
C ALA A 106 8.07 -8.55 8.43
N LEU A 107 7.06 -8.88 7.62
CA LEU A 107 7.27 -9.45 6.28
C LEU A 107 7.96 -8.46 5.34
N ILE A 108 7.54 -7.19 5.32
CA ILE A 108 8.17 -6.16 4.50
C ILE A 108 9.64 -5.97 4.90
N LEU A 109 9.94 -5.89 6.20
CA LEU A 109 11.30 -5.74 6.68
C LEU A 109 12.17 -6.97 6.37
N LEU A 110 11.61 -8.17 6.50
CA LEU A 110 12.29 -9.40 6.11
C LEU A 110 12.61 -9.39 4.61
N MET A 111 11.65 -9.05 3.76
CA MET A 111 11.86 -8.94 2.32
C MET A 111 12.91 -7.87 1.97
N SER A 112 12.84 -6.71 2.62
CA SER A 112 13.83 -5.65 2.44
C SER A 112 15.23 -6.08 2.87
N PHE A 113 15.32 -6.82 3.95
CA PHE A 113 16.60 -7.37 4.44
C PHE A 113 17.15 -8.39 3.45
N VAL A 114 16.34 -9.34 2.99
CA VAL A 114 16.75 -10.33 1.97
C VAL A 114 17.20 -9.63 0.68
N LEU A 115 16.45 -8.61 0.25
CA LEU A 115 16.79 -7.84 -0.94
C LEU A 115 18.12 -7.10 -0.78
N SER A 116 18.39 -6.52 0.41
CA SER A 116 19.65 -5.84 0.69
C SER A 116 20.86 -6.79 0.69
N LEU A 117 20.66 -8.08 0.96
CA LEU A 117 21.72 -9.08 0.86
C LEU A 117 21.98 -9.56 -0.58
N LEU A 118 20.96 -9.50 -1.43
CA LEU A 118 21.02 -9.97 -2.82
C LEU A 118 21.44 -8.88 -3.81
N VAL A 119 21.18 -7.62 -3.47
CA VAL A 119 21.37 -6.46 -4.35
C VAL A 119 22.38 -5.51 -3.75
N ASP A 120 23.48 -5.33 -4.47
CA ASP A 120 24.51 -4.36 -4.13
C ASP A 120 24.10 -2.98 -4.66
N PHE A 121 23.51 -2.16 -3.79
CA PHE A 121 23.02 -0.82 -4.14
C PHE A 121 24.13 0.14 -4.58
N GLU A 122 25.37 -0.07 -4.14
CA GLU A 122 26.52 0.74 -4.53
C GLU A 122 26.86 0.59 -6.02
N THR A 123 26.58 -0.58 -6.60
CA THR A 123 26.77 -0.81 -8.04
C THR A 123 25.62 -0.30 -8.89
N LEU A 124 24.43 -0.13 -8.31
CA LEU A 124 23.26 0.39 -9.03
C LEU A 124 23.18 1.92 -9.04
N LEU A 125 23.66 2.59 -8.01
CA LEU A 125 23.60 4.04 -7.88
C LEU A 125 24.27 4.78 -9.07
N PRO A 126 25.47 4.39 -9.54
CA PRO A 126 26.10 5.01 -10.70
C PRO A 126 25.34 4.80 -12.02
N LEU A 127 24.55 3.73 -12.13
CA LEU A 127 23.76 3.45 -13.34
C LEU A 127 22.52 4.35 -13.46
N LEU A 128 21.99 4.80 -12.33
CA LEU A 128 20.88 5.74 -12.30
C LEU A 128 21.32 7.19 -12.51
N THR A 129 22.61 7.49 -12.27
CA THR A 129 23.16 8.85 -12.31
C THR A 129 24.14 9.11 -13.46
N SER A 130 24.57 8.08 -14.21
CA SER A 130 25.59 8.19 -15.27
C SER A 130 25.12 7.55 -16.57
N ASP A 131 25.40 8.21 -17.70
CA ASP A 131 25.21 7.69 -19.06
C ASP A 131 26.21 6.57 -19.45
N LYS A 132 26.64 5.76 -18.49
CA LYS A 132 27.56 4.65 -18.75
C LYS A 132 26.83 3.43 -19.30
N PRO A 133 27.46 2.66 -20.19
CA PRO A 133 26.85 1.43 -20.73
C PRO A 133 26.56 0.44 -19.60
N ILE A 134 25.37 -0.15 -19.64
CA ILE A 134 24.88 -1.10 -18.66
C ILE A 134 25.74 -2.37 -18.70
N THR A 135 26.39 -2.70 -17.60
CA THR A 135 27.19 -3.94 -17.48
C THR A 135 26.25 -5.16 -17.27
N PRO A 136 26.67 -6.38 -17.68
CA PRO A 136 25.86 -7.59 -17.47
C PRO A 136 25.50 -7.85 -16.00
N GLU A 137 26.37 -7.43 -15.07
CA GLU A 137 26.12 -7.53 -13.63
C GLU A 137 25.01 -6.60 -13.16
N ALA A 138 24.98 -5.40 -13.68
CA ALA A 138 23.93 -4.43 -13.42
C ALA A 138 22.56 -4.88 -13.96
N LEU A 139 22.52 -5.49 -15.14
CA LEU A 139 21.29 -6.10 -15.68
C LEU A 139 20.76 -7.21 -14.77
N ARG A 140 21.65 -8.05 -14.22
CA ARG A 140 21.27 -9.10 -13.26
C ARG A 140 20.67 -8.51 -11.99
N GLN A 141 21.23 -7.43 -11.47
CA GLN A 141 20.73 -6.76 -10.26
C GLN A 141 19.39 -6.06 -10.51
N ILE A 142 19.22 -5.40 -11.66
CA ILE A 142 17.94 -4.83 -12.07
C ILE A 142 16.88 -5.93 -12.19
N TYR A 143 17.22 -7.09 -12.74
CA TYR A 143 16.31 -8.22 -12.83
C TYR A 143 15.90 -8.73 -11.44
N LEU A 144 16.84 -8.85 -10.50
CA LEU A 144 16.53 -9.24 -9.11
C LEU A 144 15.61 -8.22 -8.43
N LEU A 145 15.84 -6.92 -8.64
CA LEU A 145 14.95 -5.87 -8.13
C LEU A 145 13.54 -5.96 -8.71
N LEU A 146 13.41 -6.25 -10.00
CA LEU A 146 12.10 -6.40 -10.65
C LEU A 146 11.35 -7.65 -10.19
N VAL A 147 12.06 -8.75 -9.92
CA VAL A 147 11.44 -10.03 -9.51
C VAL A 147 11.07 -10.03 -8.03
N PHE A 148 11.89 -9.42 -7.17
CA PHE A 148 11.70 -9.45 -5.72
C PHE A 148 11.22 -8.13 -5.12
N GLY A 149 11.28 -7.03 -5.86
CA GLY A 149 10.86 -5.69 -5.39
C GLY A 149 9.47 -5.26 -5.87
N ALA A 150 8.80 -6.05 -6.73
CA ALA A 150 7.41 -5.85 -7.17
C ALA A 150 6.47 -6.69 -6.33
#